data_060fbbd071d6a20e946c210ccee9160b
#
_entry.id   060fbbd071d6a20e946c210ccee9160b
#
_cell.length_a   1.000
_cell.length_b   1.000
_cell.length_c   1.000
_cell.angle_alpha   90.00
_cell.angle_beta   90.00
_cell.angle_gamma   90.00
#
_symmetry.space_group_name_H-M   'P 1'
#
loop_
_entity.id
_entity.type
_entity.pdbx_description
1 polymer ?
#
loop_
_entity_poly.entity_id
_entity_poly.type
_entity_poly.pdbx_seq_one_letter_code
_entity_poly.pdbx_strand_id
1 'polypeptide(L)'
;MDALSIFGLQLVLSLVVYALIAKWYVSPWLAEKQINQALMLLIFPHALRHIGLTFLVPGAVVQPLPAFFSTTAAYGDLISGLLALLCLVALRGGWGLAIILVWVFNIVGTADLLNALRHVEAVPDLGSTWYIPTFFVPMLLVTHFMVFARLLGRR
;
A
#
# COMPACT_ATOMS: atom_id res chain seq x y z
N MET A 1 -21.17 -17.55 5.71
CA MET A 1 -20.65 -16.37 4.94
C MET A 1 -19.81 -16.93 3.80
N ASP A 2 -19.99 -16.41 2.61
CA ASP A 2 -19.13 -16.73 1.47
C ASP A 2 -17.76 -16.01 1.56
N ALA A 3 -16.82 -16.41 0.71
CA ALA A 3 -15.46 -15.86 0.72
C ALA A 3 -15.44 -14.34 0.51
N LEU A 4 -16.29 -13.81 -0.36
CA LEU A 4 -16.36 -12.40 -0.66
C LEU A 4 -16.87 -11.58 0.54
N SER A 5 -17.88 -12.09 1.26
CA SER A 5 -18.40 -11.46 2.49
C SER A 5 -17.33 -11.42 3.59
N ILE A 6 -16.56 -12.51 3.77
CA ILE A 6 -15.46 -12.58 4.74
C ILE A 6 -14.35 -11.60 4.34
N PHE A 7 -13.99 -11.57 3.06
CA PHE A 7 -13.00 -10.64 2.50
C PHE A 7 -13.38 -9.18 2.79
N GLY A 8 -14.61 -8.80 2.43
CA GLY A 8 -15.10 -7.43 2.64
C GLY A 8 -15.10 -7.04 4.12
N LEU A 9 -15.55 -7.95 5.01
CA LEU A 9 -15.55 -7.71 6.45
C LEU A 9 -14.13 -7.50 6.99
N GLN A 10 -13.19 -8.37 6.62
CA GLN A 10 -11.79 -8.26 7.07
C GLN A 10 -11.12 -6.99 6.53
N LEU A 11 -11.34 -6.67 5.25
CA LEU A 11 -10.84 -5.43 4.63
C LEU A 11 -11.31 -4.19 5.40
N VAL A 12 -12.63 -4.10 5.64
CA VAL A 12 -13.21 -2.94 6.34
C VAL A 12 -12.73 -2.85 7.78
N LEU A 13 -12.71 -3.96 8.53
CA LEU A 13 -12.21 -3.97 9.91
C LEU A 13 -10.73 -3.58 9.97
N SER A 14 -9.90 -4.07 9.05
CA SER A 14 -8.50 -3.68 8.97
C SER A 14 -8.33 -2.19 8.68
N LEU A 15 -9.11 -1.64 7.74
CA LEU A 15 -9.11 -0.19 7.46
C LEU A 15 -9.48 0.63 8.71
N VAL A 16 -10.52 0.23 9.43
CA VAL A 16 -10.94 0.90 10.66
C VAL A 16 -9.83 0.87 11.71
N VAL A 17 -9.24 -0.31 11.96
CA VAL A 17 -8.16 -0.47 12.95
C VAL A 17 -6.95 0.40 12.57
N TYR A 18 -6.49 0.34 11.31
CA TYR A 18 -5.36 1.16 10.90
C TYR A 18 -5.66 2.66 10.91
N ALA A 19 -6.89 3.06 10.56
CA ALA A 19 -7.31 4.46 10.67
C ALA A 19 -7.31 4.97 12.12
N LEU A 20 -7.75 4.14 13.08
CA LEU A 20 -7.70 4.47 14.50
C LEU A 20 -6.25 4.57 15.01
N ILE A 21 -5.40 3.61 14.67
CA ILE A 21 -3.96 3.66 14.98
C ILE A 21 -3.33 4.93 14.39
N ALA A 22 -3.61 5.21 13.12
CA ALA A 22 -3.11 6.40 12.44
C ALA A 22 -3.55 7.68 13.14
N LYS A 23 -4.84 7.79 13.51
CA LYS A 23 -5.41 8.98 14.14
C LYS A 23 -4.90 9.18 15.57
N TRP A 24 -4.86 8.13 16.38
CA TRP A 24 -4.58 8.26 17.81
C TRP A 24 -3.10 8.27 18.16
N TYR A 25 -2.27 7.56 17.39
CA TYR A 25 -0.85 7.36 17.72
C TYR A 25 0.09 7.92 16.66
N VAL A 26 -0.11 7.54 15.38
CA VAL A 26 0.87 7.85 14.34
C VAL A 26 0.82 9.32 13.95
N SER A 27 -0.36 9.92 13.73
CA SER A 27 -0.49 11.32 13.32
C SER A 27 0.04 12.31 14.36
N PRO A 28 -0.29 12.18 15.67
CA PRO A 28 0.29 13.04 16.70
C PRO A 28 1.82 12.90 16.77
N TRP A 29 2.32 11.67 16.78
CA TRP A 29 3.76 11.40 16.84
C TRP A 29 4.52 11.97 15.62
N LEU A 30 3.95 11.84 14.41
CA LEU A 30 4.53 12.40 13.20
C LEU A 30 4.46 13.94 13.17
N ALA A 31 3.52 14.57 13.90
CA ALA A 31 3.41 16.03 13.96
C ALA A 31 4.65 16.69 14.56
N GLU A 32 5.37 15.97 15.43
CA GLU A 32 6.61 16.41 16.07
C GLU A 32 7.86 16.22 15.18
N LYS A 33 7.73 15.57 14.03
CA LYS A 33 8.86 15.24 13.15
C LYS A 33 9.00 16.25 12.02
N GLN A 34 10.24 16.42 11.55
CA GLN A 34 10.49 17.13 10.30
C GLN A 34 9.78 16.43 9.15
N ILE A 35 9.31 17.20 8.17
CA ILE A 35 8.49 16.69 7.06
C ILE A 35 9.14 15.51 6.33
N ASN A 36 10.43 15.58 6.03
CA ASN A 36 11.13 14.48 5.35
C ASN A 36 11.16 13.21 6.20
N GLN A 37 11.37 13.32 7.51
CA GLN A 37 11.33 12.19 8.43
C GLN A 37 9.93 11.57 8.50
N ALA A 38 8.90 12.41 8.62
CA ALA A 38 7.51 11.94 8.64
C ALA A 38 7.14 11.21 7.34
N LEU A 39 7.51 11.76 6.17
CA LEU A 39 7.29 11.12 4.88
C LEU A 39 8.04 9.78 4.77
N MET A 40 9.32 9.74 5.17
CA MET A 40 10.09 8.48 5.14
C MET A 40 9.42 7.39 5.97
N LEU A 41 8.98 7.70 7.19
CA LEU A 41 8.32 6.73 8.08
C LEU A 41 7.02 6.18 7.47
N LEU A 42 6.25 7.02 6.78
CA LEU A 42 5.04 6.60 6.09
C LEU A 42 5.31 5.80 4.81
N ILE A 43 6.44 6.05 4.15
CA ILE A 43 6.83 5.39 2.89
C ILE A 43 7.49 4.03 3.14
N PHE A 44 8.18 3.81 4.27
CA PHE A 44 8.87 2.56 4.55
C PHE A 44 8.03 1.29 4.34
N PRO A 45 6.77 1.19 4.82
CA PRO A 45 5.96 -0.01 4.58
C PRO A 45 5.77 -0.32 3.09
N HIS A 46 5.75 0.69 2.24
CA HIS A 46 5.57 0.52 0.80
C HIS A 46 6.80 -0.07 0.09
N ALA A 47 7.98 0.02 0.67
CA ALA A 47 9.16 -0.66 0.14
C ALA A 47 9.01 -2.20 0.18
N LEU A 48 8.11 -2.73 1.03
CA LEU A 48 7.80 -4.15 1.13
C LEU A 48 6.76 -4.63 0.12
N ARG A 49 6.24 -3.76 -0.76
CA ARG A 49 5.22 -4.15 -1.74
C ARG A 49 5.67 -5.22 -2.73
N HIS A 50 6.97 -5.45 -2.87
CA HIS A 50 7.48 -6.62 -3.62
C HIS A 50 6.88 -7.95 -3.16
N ILE A 51 6.27 -8.03 -1.96
CA ILE A 51 5.47 -9.18 -1.50
C ILE A 51 4.34 -9.51 -2.48
N GLY A 52 3.80 -8.54 -3.22
CA GLY A 52 2.80 -8.76 -4.26
C GLY A 52 3.26 -9.71 -5.39
N LEU A 53 4.58 -9.89 -5.58
CA LEU A 53 5.10 -10.91 -6.50
C LEU A 53 4.67 -12.33 -6.11
N THR A 54 4.22 -12.55 -4.87
CA THR A 54 3.70 -13.85 -4.41
C THR A 54 2.45 -14.28 -5.19
N PHE A 55 1.69 -13.35 -5.79
CA PHE A 55 0.57 -13.67 -6.69
C PHE A 55 1.01 -14.48 -7.93
N LEU A 56 2.30 -14.42 -8.29
CA LEU A 56 2.87 -15.16 -9.41
C LEU A 56 3.51 -16.51 -9.00
N VAL A 57 3.55 -16.81 -7.69
CA VAL A 57 4.21 -18.01 -7.19
C VAL A 57 3.25 -19.21 -7.28
N PRO A 58 3.60 -20.28 -8.03
CA PRO A 58 2.79 -21.50 -8.07
C PRO A 58 2.58 -22.08 -6.66
N GLY A 59 1.34 -22.45 -6.34
CA GLY A 59 0.98 -23.01 -5.04
C GLY A 59 0.71 -21.98 -3.93
N ALA A 60 1.04 -20.69 -4.13
CA ALA A 60 0.64 -19.64 -3.21
C ALA A 60 -0.84 -19.28 -3.38
N VAL A 61 -1.40 -19.50 -4.56
CA VAL A 61 -2.81 -19.32 -4.90
C VAL A 61 -3.47 -20.68 -5.11
N VAL A 62 -4.79 -20.77 -4.88
CA VAL A 62 -5.54 -22.05 -4.99
C VAL A 62 -5.68 -22.47 -6.44
N GLN A 63 -5.99 -21.54 -7.33
CA GLN A 63 -6.12 -21.71 -8.77
C GLN A 63 -5.24 -20.68 -9.46
N PRO A 64 -4.88 -20.86 -10.74
CA PRO A 64 -4.25 -19.77 -11.47
C PRO A 64 -5.17 -18.55 -11.43
N LEU A 65 -4.73 -17.49 -10.76
CA LEU A 65 -5.45 -16.21 -10.76
C LEU A 65 -5.61 -15.73 -12.21
N PRO A 66 -6.70 -14.98 -12.52
CA PRO A 66 -6.83 -14.34 -13.83
C PRO A 66 -5.53 -13.64 -14.21
N ALA A 67 -4.95 -13.98 -15.37
CA ALA A 67 -3.60 -13.52 -15.77
C ALA A 67 -3.48 -11.99 -15.74
N PHE A 68 -4.56 -11.30 -16.10
CA PHE A 68 -4.61 -9.84 -16.00
C PHE A 68 -4.46 -9.35 -14.57
N PHE A 69 -5.16 -9.95 -13.59
CA PHE A 69 -5.06 -9.55 -12.18
C PHE A 69 -3.68 -9.86 -11.63
N SER A 70 -3.22 -11.11 -11.74
CA SER A 70 -1.94 -11.53 -11.15
C SER A 70 -0.76 -10.72 -11.68
N THR A 71 -0.75 -10.45 -12.99
CA THR A 71 0.32 -9.68 -13.64
C THR A 71 0.26 -8.21 -13.22
N THR A 72 -0.92 -7.57 -13.29
CA THR A 72 -1.08 -6.15 -12.94
C THR A 72 -0.81 -5.91 -11.46
N ALA A 73 -1.36 -6.70 -10.55
CA ALA A 73 -1.17 -6.54 -9.12
C ALA A 73 0.31 -6.78 -8.73
N ALA A 74 0.93 -7.86 -9.22
CA ALA A 74 2.30 -8.21 -8.89
C ALA A 74 3.31 -7.15 -9.39
N TYR A 75 3.22 -6.75 -10.65
CA TYR A 75 4.14 -5.75 -11.21
C TYR A 75 3.81 -4.32 -10.76
N GLY A 76 2.53 -3.98 -10.53
CA GLY A 76 2.13 -2.73 -9.92
C GLY A 76 2.71 -2.56 -8.51
N ASP A 77 2.63 -3.61 -7.70
CA ASP A 77 3.26 -3.66 -6.39
C ASP A 77 4.79 -3.54 -6.47
N LEU A 78 5.44 -4.23 -7.41
CA LEU A 78 6.89 -4.13 -7.60
C LEU A 78 7.31 -2.71 -7.97
N ILE A 79 6.64 -2.09 -8.95
CA ILE A 79 6.93 -0.72 -9.40
C ILE A 79 6.73 0.26 -8.25
N SER A 80 5.62 0.13 -7.52
CA SER A 80 5.35 0.97 -6.35
C SER A 80 6.39 0.81 -5.24
N GLY A 81 6.86 -0.42 -5.00
CA GLY A 81 7.94 -0.71 -4.05
C GLY A 81 9.28 -0.08 -4.46
N LEU A 82 9.63 -0.16 -5.75
CA LEU A 82 10.85 0.49 -6.27
C LEU A 82 10.75 2.01 -6.20
N LEU A 83 9.59 2.60 -6.52
CA LEU A 83 9.36 4.04 -6.35
C LEU A 83 9.46 4.45 -4.87
N ALA A 84 8.93 3.64 -3.95
CA ALA A 84 9.07 3.89 -2.52
C ALA A 84 10.55 3.91 -2.10
N LEU A 85 11.36 2.93 -2.52
CA LEU A 85 12.80 2.90 -2.26
C LEU A 85 13.50 4.14 -2.82
N LEU A 86 13.19 4.54 -4.05
CA LEU A 86 13.73 5.75 -4.66
C LEU A 86 13.37 7.00 -3.84
N CYS A 87 12.11 7.11 -3.39
CA CYS A 87 11.67 8.21 -2.54
C CYS A 87 12.44 8.25 -1.21
N LEU A 88 12.66 7.09 -0.57
CA LEU A 88 13.42 7.01 0.68
C LEU A 88 14.85 7.51 0.51
N VAL A 89 15.52 7.08 -0.57
CA VAL A 89 16.89 7.55 -0.89
C VAL A 89 16.91 9.05 -1.17
N ALA A 90 15.96 9.54 -1.98
CA ALA A 90 15.86 10.95 -2.34
C ALA A 90 15.59 11.86 -1.12
N LEU A 91 14.65 11.44 -0.23
CA LEU A 91 14.35 12.18 1.00
C LEU A 91 15.54 12.18 1.96
N ARG A 92 16.21 11.03 2.11
CA ARG A 92 17.40 10.89 2.96
C ARG A 92 18.58 11.72 2.44
N GLY A 93 18.76 11.74 1.12
CA GLY A 93 19.82 12.49 0.44
C GLY A 93 19.53 13.98 0.26
N GLY A 94 18.34 14.46 0.64
CA GLY A 94 17.95 15.87 0.49
C GLY A 94 17.84 16.32 -0.99
N TRP A 95 17.45 15.43 -1.91
CA TRP A 95 17.37 15.77 -3.33
C TRP A 95 16.30 16.83 -3.58
N GLY A 96 16.58 17.80 -4.44
CA GLY A 96 15.61 18.85 -4.79
C GLY A 96 14.30 18.33 -5.38
N LEU A 97 14.33 17.16 -6.03
CA LEU A 97 13.17 16.50 -6.63
C LEU A 97 12.44 15.53 -5.68
N ALA A 98 12.92 15.34 -4.44
CA ALA A 98 12.38 14.33 -3.52
C ALA A 98 10.86 14.43 -3.34
N ILE A 99 10.33 15.64 -3.20
CA ILE A 99 8.88 15.85 -3.01
C ILE A 99 8.07 15.52 -4.27
N ILE A 100 8.61 15.80 -5.45
CA ILE A 100 7.97 15.43 -6.71
C ILE A 100 7.92 13.89 -6.83
N LEU A 101 9.01 13.22 -6.49
CA LEU A 101 9.04 11.75 -6.46
C LEU A 101 8.02 11.16 -5.48
N VAL A 102 7.86 11.76 -4.30
CA VAL A 102 6.84 11.35 -3.32
C VAL A 102 5.43 11.53 -3.88
N TRP A 103 5.14 12.62 -4.60
CA TRP A 103 3.86 12.80 -5.27
C TRP A 103 3.60 11.71 -6.31
N VAL A 104 4.57 11.45 -7.19
CA VAL A 104 4.47 10.42 -8.24
C VAL A 104 4.23 9.04 -7.61
N PHE A 105 5.07 8.66 -6.65
CA PHE A 105 4.93 7.42 -5.90
C PHE A 105 3.53 7.30 -5.28
N ASN A 106 3.07 8.35 -4.60
CA ASN A 106 1.83 8.29 -3.83
C ASN A 106 0.60 8.17 -4.74
N ILE A 107 0.58 8.86 -5.88
CA ILE A 107 -0.49 8.76 -6.87
C ILE A 107 -0.48 7.38 -7.53
N VAL A 108 0.69 6.93 -8.03
CA VAL A 108 0.82 5.64 -8.71
C VAL A 108 0.46 4.49 -7.77
N GLY A 109 1.03 4.49 -6.54
CA GLY A 109 0.80 3.42 -5.57
C GLY A 109 -0.65 3.36 -5.06
N THR A 110 -1.30 4.51 -4.89
CA THR A 110 -2.73 4.55 -4.51
C THR A 110 -3.61 4.03 -5.65
N ALA A 111 -3.36 4.47 -6.89
CA ALA A 111 -4.12 4.05 -8.05
C ALA A 111 -4.01 2.53 -8.29
N ASP A 112 -2.81 1.98 -8.10
CA ASP A 112 -2.55 0.55 -8.22
C ASP A 112 -3.33 -0.27 -7.19
N LEU A 113 -3.28 0.11 -5.90
CA LEU A 113 -4.04 -0.59 -4.84
C LEU A 113 -5.55 -0.52 -5.08
N LEU A 114 -6.08 0.65 -5.47
CA LEU A 114 -7.49 0.81 -5.77
C LEU A 114 -7.91 0.01 -7.01
N ASN A 115 -7.04 -0.09 -8.01
CA ASN A 115 -7.28 -0.92 -9.17
C ASN A 115 -7.31 -2.42 -8.80
N ALA A 116 -6.35 -2.89 -7.99
CA ALA A 116 -6.32 -4.28 -7.53
C ALA A 116 -7.59 -4.66 -6.75
N LEU A 117 -8.11 -3.78 -5.90
CA LEU A 117 -9.34 -4.03 -5.12
C LEU A 117 -10.63 -4.10 -5.96
N ARG A 118 -10.60 -3.70 -7.25
CA ARG A 118 -11.77 -3.85 -8.15
C ARG A 118 -11.94 -5.27 -8.65
N HIS A 119 -10.89 -6.10 -8.59
CA HIS A 119 -10.87 -7.46 -9.13
C HIS A 119 -11.39 -8.48 -8.09
N VAL A 120 -12.66 -8.31 -7.69
CA VAL A 120 -13.31 -9.19 -6.69
C VAL A 120 -13.43 -10.64 -7.15
N GLU A 121 -13.36 -10.88 -8.45
CA GLU A 121 -13.34 -12.22 -9.06
C GLU A 121 -12.12 -13.05 -8.66
N ALA A 122 -11.02 -12.41 -8.25
CA ALA A 122 -9.83 -13.09 -7.77
C ALA A 122 -9.94 -13.59 -6.31
N VAL A 123 -10.91 -13.08 -5.54
CA VAL A 123 -11.02 -13.33 -4.10
C VAL A 123 -11.08 -14.82 -3.73
N PRO A 124 -11.89 -15.69 -4.41
CA PRO A 124 -11.96 -17.10 -4.03
C PRO A 124 -10.65 -17.87 -4.20
N ASP A 125 -9.76 -17.41 -5.08
CA ASP A 125 -8.55 -18.10 -5.49
C ASP A 125 -7.27 -17.54 -4.85
N LEU A 126 -7.39 -16.60 -3.92
CA LEU A 126 -6.24 -15.94 -3.27
C LEU A 126 -5.35 -16.91 -2.46
N GLY A 127 -5.91 -18.00 -1.94
CA GLY A 127 -5.12 -19.00 -1.18
C GLY A 127 -4.33 -18.37 -0.03
N SER A 128 -3.03 -18.68 0.05
CA SER A 128 -2.15 -18.14 1.09
C SER A 128 -1.87 -16.63 0.92
N THR A 129 -2.16 -16.05 -0.25
CA THR A 129 -1.99 -14.60 -0.48
C THR A 129 -3.15 -13.76 0.08
N TRP A 130 -4.15 -14.38 0.70
CA TRP A 130 -5.33 -13.75 1.30
C TRP A 130 -5.00 -12.57 2.22
N TYR A 131 -3.89 -12.66 2.97
CA TYR A 131 -3.47 -11.61 3.89
C TYR A 131 -2.99 -10.32 3.20
N ILE A 132 -2.60 -10.41 1.93
CA ILE A 132 -2.13 -9.23 1.21
C ILE A 132 -3.27 -8.22 1.09
N PRO A 133 -4.41 -8.52 0.44
CA PRO A 133 -5.49 -7.54 0.29
C PRO A 133 -6.31 -7.31 1.57
N THR A 134 -6.37 -8.27 2.51
CA THR A 134 -7.21 -8.11 3.72
C THR A 134 -6.51 -7.44 4.89
N PHE A 135 -5.19 -7.50 4.95
CA PHE A 135 -4.40 -6.97 6.06
C PHE A 135 -3.38 -5.93 5.58
N PHE A 136 -2.56 -6.24 4.57
CA PHE A 136 -1.47 -5.38 4.15
C PHE A 136 -1.95 -4.18 3.33
N VAL A 137 -2.82 -4.38 2.36
CA VAL A 137 -3.39 -3.30 1.52
C VAL A 137 -4.12 -2.24 2.34
N PRO A 138 -4.97 -2.55 3.35
CA PRO A 138 -5.57 -1.54 4.23
C PRO A 138 -4.55 -0.63 4.92
N MET A 139 -3.47 -1.20 5.44
CA MET A 139 -2.38 -0.43 6.04
C MET A 139 -1.74 0.53 5.03
N LEU A 140 -1.44 0.02 3.82
CA LEU A 140 -0.84 0.83 2.75
C LEU A 140 -1.77 1.95 2.30
N LEU A 141 -3.07 1.71 2.18
CA LEU A 141 -4.04 2.75 1.84
C LEU A 141 -4.06 3.87 2.90
N VAL A 142 -4.13 3.51 4.18
CA VAL A 142 -4.12 4.49 5.27
C VAL A 142 -2.83 5.31 5.24
N THR A 143 -1.66 4.69 5.03
CA THR A 143 -0.39 5.41 4.95
C THR A 143 -0.30 6.29 3.70
N HIS A 144 -0.84 5.89 2.54
CA HIS A 144 -0.96 6.74 1.36
C HIS A 144 -1.79 8.01 1.65
N PHE A 145 -2.95 7.85 2.33
CA PHE A 145 -3.77 9.01 2.74
C PHE A 145 -3.01 9.94 3.69
N MET A 146 -2.24 9.39 4.62
CA MET A 146 -1.40 10.19 5.52
C MET A 146 -0.31 10.94 4.76
N VAL A 147 0.31 10.32 3.73
CA VAL A 147 1.29 10.99 2.85
C VAL A 147 0.62 12.16 2.13
N PHE A 148 -0.56 11.97 1.52
CA PHE A 148 -1.31 13.07 0.91
C PHE A 148 -1.60 14.20 1.90
N ALA A 149 -2.07 13.88 3.10
CA ALA A 149 -2.34 14.88 4.13
C ALA A 149 -1.09 15.69 4.49
N ARG A 150 0.08 15.05 4.58
CA ARG A 150 1.36 15.72 4.84
C ARG A 150 1.85 16.58 3.69
N LEU A 151 1.65 16.13 2.44
CA LEU A 151 2.02 16.91 1.26
C LEU A 151 1.13 18.15 1.07
N LEU A 152 -0.18 18.03 1.33
CA LEU A 152 -1.15 19.11 1.21
C LEU A 152 -1.09 20.11 2.37
N GLY A 153 -0.76 19.65 3.58
CA GLY A 153 -0.63 20.48 4.78
C GLY A 153 0.68 21.29 4.89
N ARG A 154 1.50 21.32 3.85
CA ARG A 154 2.79 22.06 3.77
C ARG A 154 2.60 23.58 3.56
N ARG A 155 1.64 24.20 4.20
CA ARG A 155 1.53 25.67 4.21
C ARG A 155 2.23 26.26 5.41
#